data_f6befdb419f0e6e25fbf617be8d2676a
#
_entry.id   f6befdb419f0e6e25fbf617be8d2676a
#
_cell.length_a   1.000
_cell.length_b   1.000
_cell.length_c   1.000
_cell.angle_alpha   90.00
_cell.angle_beta   90.00
_cell.angle_gamma   90.00
#
_symmetry.space_group_name_H-M   'P 1'
#
loop_
_entity.id
_entity.type
_entity.pdbx_description
1 polymer ?
#
loop_
_entity_poly.entity_id
_entity_poly.type
_entity_poly.pdbx_seq_one_letter_code
_entity_poly.pdbx_strand_id
1 'polypeptide(L)'
;YLKQEFDFHFDRTLRKELESAFEDIQNVSLKLNEIENKLKSFDNKNNSDKLNQFIRELDINQRKFESLGGYKIQSKIEKILPKLGFSSGDADELVGNFSGGWQMKIALGKIMLQEPDVLLLDEPTNHLDLETILWLEDYLSTLKTSIILISHDRYFIDKVCNKIVFIDQGISK
;
A
#
# COMPACT_ATOMS: atom_id res chain seq x y z
N TYR A 1 -6.43 5.80 5.97
CA TYR A 1 -6.08 6.34 7.28
C TYR A 1 -4.66 5.95 7.65
N LEU A 2 -3.81 6.94 7.91
CA LEU A 2 -2.45 6.75 8.38
C LEU A 2 -2.44 6.90 9.91
N LYS A 3 -2.13 5.82 10.62
CA LYS A 3 -2.02 5.79 12.08
C LYS A 3 -0.63 6.30 12.52
N GLN A 4 -0.51 6.77 13.75
CA GLN A 4 0.77 7.16 14.37
C GLN A 4 1.74 5.97 14.53
N GLU A 5 1.22 4.76 14.76
CA GLU A 5 2.02 3.52 14.83
C GLU A 5 1.78 2.70 13.57
N PHE A 6 2.87 2.33 12.91
CA PHE A 6 2.84 1.54 11.70
C PHE A 6 2.96 0.06 12.03
N ASP A 7 2.00 -0.71 11.51
CA ASP A 7 1.97 -2.17 11.68
C ASP A 7 2.78 -2.81 10.55
N PHE A 8 4.11 -2.85 10.70
CA PHE A 8 5.02 -3.42 9.70
C PHE A 8 5.50 -4.82 10.08
N HIS A 9 5.69 -5.62 9.07
CA HIS A 9 6.48 -6.83 9.17
C HIS A 9 7.96 -6.53 8.87
N PHE A 10 8.74 -6.24 9.91
CA PHE A 10 10.14 -5.81 9.79
C PHE A 10 11.08 -6.82 9.11
N ASP A 11 10.68 -8.08 9.05
CA ASP A 11 11.34 -9.20 8.38
C ASP A 11 11.02 -9.33 6.88
N ARG A 12 10.12 -8.49 6.37
CA ARG A 12 9.80 -8.44 4.95
C ARG A 12 10.67 -7.41 4.23
N THR A 13 10.91 -7.67 2.93
CA THR A 13 11.51 -6.66 2.06
C THR A 13 10.53 -5.51 1.80
N LEU A 14 11.06 -4.32 1.47
CA LEU A 14 10.25 -3.16 1.09
C LEU A 14 9.23 -3.52 0.00
N ARG A 15 9.65 -4.25 -1.03
CA ARG A 15 8.77 -4.72 -2.10
C ARG A 15 7.58 -5.52 -1.56
N LYS A 16 7.86 -6.55 -0.74
CA LYS A 16 6.81 -7.40 -0.15
C LYS A 16 5.89 -6.62 0.77
N GLU A 17 6.43 -5.64 1.49
CA GLU A 17 5.63 -4.79 2.36
C GLU A 17 4.70 -3.86 1.55
N LEU A 18 5.16 -3.31 0.43
CA LEU A 18 4.31 -2.55 -0.49
C LEU A 18 3.27 -3.44 -1.19
N GLU A 19 3.63 -4.66 -1.56
CA GLU A 19 2.70 -5.65 -2.13
C GLU A 19 1.56 -5.99 -1.15
N SER A 20 1.79 -5.93 0.16
CA SER A 20 0.75 -6.18 1.16
C SER A 20 -0.41 -5.17 1.14
N ALA A 21 -0.25 -4.03 0.47
CA ALA A 21 -1.34 -3.10 0.19
C ALA A 21 -2.45 -3.70 -0.69
N PHE A 22 -2.17 -4.83 -1.36
CA PHE A 22 -3.08 -5.53 -2.28
C PHE A 22 -3.47 -6.92 -1.75
N GLU A 23 -3.85 -7.01 -0.49
CA GLU A 23 -4.14 -8.28 0.19
C GLU A 23 -5.18 -9.14 -0.54
N ASP A 24 -6.24 -8.53 -1.06
CA ASP A 24 -7.26 -9.24 -1.85
C ASP A 24 -6.69 -9.91 -3.10
N ILE A 25 -5.76 -9.23 -3.79
CA ILE A 25 -5.11 -9.76 -4.98
C ILE A 25 -4.13 -10.87 -4.60
N GLN A 26 -3.38 -10.70 -3.50
CA GLN A 26 -2.49 -11.74 -2.99
C GLN A 26 -3.26 -13.01 -2.64
N ASN A 27 -4.41 -12.89 -1.98
CA ASN A 27 -5.27 -14.03 -1.65
C ASN A 27 -5.75 -14.77 -2.90
N VAL A 28 -6.08 -14.05 -3.98
CA VAL A 28 -6.44 -14.66 -5.27
C VAL A 28 -5.23 -15.32 -5.91
N SER A 29 -4.06 -14.71 -5.86
CA SER A 29 -2.81 -15.29 -6.39
C SER A 29 -2.43 -16.59 -5.68
N LEU A 30 -2.56 -16.64 -4.34
CA LEU A 30 -2.32 -17.87 -3.58
C LEU A 30 -3.27 -19.00 -4.01
N LYS A 31 -4.57 -18.70 -4.21
CA LYS A 31 -5.55 -19.67 -4.71
C LYS A 31 -5.19 -20.17 -6.10
N LEU A 32 -4.75 -19.29 -7.00
CA LEU A 32 -4.29 -19.69 -8.35
C LEU A 32 -3.13 -20.68 -8.27
N ASN A 33 -2.12 -20.37 -7.44
CA ASN A 33 -0.97 -21.25 -7.24
C ASN A 33 -1.38 -22.63 -6.65
N GLU A 34 -2.33 -22.65 -5.70
CA GLU A 34 -2.86 -23.89 -5.15
C GLU A 34 -3.57 -24.75 -6.21
N ILE A 35 -4.41 -24.13 -7.05
CA ILE A 35 -5.13 -24.82 -8.12
C ILE A 35 -4.15 -25.36 -9.17
N GLU A 36 -3.15 -24.56 -9.56
CA GLU A 36 -2.11 -25.00 -10.49
C GLU A 36 -1.30 -26.18 -9.96
N ASN A 37 -0.94 -26.15 -8.68
CA ASN A 37 -0.23 -27.26 -8.04
C ASN A 37 -1.10 -28.54 -7.98
N LYS A 38 -2.41 -28.39 -7.70
CA LYS A 38 -3.36 -29.52 -7.76
C LYS A 38 -3.44 -30.07 -9.19
N LEU A 39 -3.49 -29.23 -10.21
CA LEU A 39 -3.50 -29.64 -11.61
C LEU A 39 -2.22 -30.36 -12.02
N LYS A 40 -1.05 -29.90 -11.59
CA LYS A 40 0.25 -30.54 -11.89
C LYS A 40 0.37 -31.93 -11.25
N SER A 41 -0.22 -32.14 -10.08
CA SER A 41 -0.18 -33.42 -9.35
C SER A 41 -1.35 -34.35 -9.70
N PHE A 42 -2.27 -33.93 -10.57
CA PHE A 42 -3.48 -34.65 -10.88
C PHE A 42 -3.23 -35.82 -11.85
N ASP A 43 -3.50 -37.06 -11.42
CA ASP A 43 -3.43 -38.25 -12.30
C ASP A 43 -4.73 -38.42 -13.09
N ASN A 44 -4.62 -38.24 -14.40
CA ASN A 44 -5.74 -38.14 -15.34
C ASN A 44 -6.53 -39.46 -15.52
N LYS A 45 -6.13 -40.58 -14.88
CA LYS A 45 -6.62 -41.90 -15.29
C LYS A 45 -8.09 -42.20 -15.00
N ASN A 46 -8.80 -41.45 -14.11
CA ASN A 46 -10.18 -41.75 -13.78
C ASN A 46 -11.10 -40.64 -13.28
N ASN A 47 -10.81 -39.35 -13.51
CA ASN A 47 -11.61 -38.28 -12.86
C ASN A 47 -11.76 -37.02 -13.68
N SER A 48 -12.38 -37.13 -14.89
CA SER A 48 -12.64 -35.98 -15.77
C SER A 48 -13.46 -34.86 -15.12
N ASP A 49 -14.36 -35.20 -14.19
CA ASP A 49 -15.20 -34.21 -13.51
C ASP A 49 -14.40 -33.32 -12.55
N LYS A 50 -13.46 -33.88 -11.82
CA LYS A 50 -12.55 -33.09 -10.96
C LYS A 50 -11.60 -32.22 -11.79
N LEU A 51 -11.10 -32.72 -12.91
CA LEU A 51 -10.29 -31.91 -13.82
C LEU A 51 -11.07 -30.69 -14.34
N ASN A 52 -12.30 -30.94 -14.80
CA ASN A 52 -13.18 -29.88 -15.25
C ASN A 52 -13.51 -28.85 -14.13
N GLN A 53 -13.64 -29.32 -12.88
CA GLN A 53 -13.82 -28.44 -11.72
C GLN A 53 -12.61 -27.56 -11.51
N PHE A 54 -11.38 -28.10 -11.49
CA PHE A 54 -10.16 -27.31 -11.31
C PHE A 54 -9.95 -26.28 -12.44
N ILE A 55 -10.27 -26.66 -13.69
CA ILE A 55 -10.18 -25.72 -14.83
C ILE A 55 -11.16 -24.55 -14.65
N ARG A 56 -12.40 -24.82 -14.20
CA ARG A 56 -13.38 -23.75 -13.92
C ARG A 56 -12.93 -22.86 -12.78
N GLU A 57 -12.41 -23.44 -11.69
CA GLU A 57 -11.88 -22.68 -10.55
C GLU A 57 -10.69 -21.81 -10.96
N LEU A 58 -9.81 -22.32 -11.84
CA LEU A 58 -8.69 -21.57 -12.40
C LEU A 58 -9.19 -20.37 -13.20
N ASP A 59 -10.11 -20.58 -14.15
CA ASP A 59 -10.66 -19.51 -14.99
C ASP A 59 -11.34 -18.41 -14.15
N ILE A 60 -12.16 -18.78 -13.16
CA ILE A 60 -12.83 -17.83 -12.27
C ILE A 60 -11.80 -16.98 -11.50
N ASN A 61 -10.79 -17.62 -10.88
CA ASN A 61 -9.79 -16.90 -10.10
C ASN A 61 -8.87 -16.07 -11.00
N GLN A 62 -8.56 -16.53 -12.21
CA GLN A 62 -7.76 -15.77 -13.18
C GLN A 62 -8.47 -14.51 -13.62
N ARG A 63 -9.76 -14.58 -13.95
CA ARG A 63 -10.57 -13.39 -14.25
C ARG A 63 -10.68 -12.43 -13.08
N LYS A 64 -10.80 -12.98 -11.85
CA LYS A 64 -10.81 -12.17 -10.64
C LYS A 64 -9.49 -11.46 -10.43
N PHE A 65 -8.36 -12.14 -10.59
CA PHE A 65 -7.01 -11.56 -10.50
C PHE A 65 -6.82 -10.44 -11.53
N GLU A 66 -7.25 -10.68 -12.75
CA GLU A 66 -7.18 -9.69 -13.84
C GLU A 66 -8.08 -8.47 -13.57
N SER A 67 -9.34 -8.70 -13.15
CA SER A 67 -10.29 -7.62 -12.84
C SER A 67 -9.82 -6.72 -11.69
N LEU A 68 -9.11 -7.28 -10.72
CA LEU A 68 -8.47 -6.54 -9.62
C LEU A 68 -7.16 -5.85 -10.03
N GLY A 69 -6.71 -6.05 -11.27
CA GLY A 69 -5.48 -5.46 -11.78
C GLY A 69 -4.19 -6.12 -11.29
N GLY A 70 -4.24 -7.41 -10.96
CA GLY A 70 -3.11 -8.17 -10.39
C GLY A 70 -1.81 -8.05 -11.20
N TYR A 71 -1.91 -8.05 -12.54
CA TYR A 71 -0.74 -7.86 -13.42
C TYR A 71 -0.11 -6.46 -13.37
N LYS A 72 -0.80 -5.47 -12.78
CA LYS A 72 -0.32 -4.07 -12.70
C LYS A 72 0.41 -3.76 -11.39
N ILE A 73 0.33 -4.65 -10.39
CA ILE A 73 0.88 -4.40 -9.05
C ILE A 73 2.35 -4.03 -9.13
N GLN A 74 3.15 -4.85 -9.82
CA GLN A 74 4.58 -4.65 -9.93
C GLN A 74 4.92 -3.28 -10.56
N SER A 75 4.21 -2.94 -11.65
CA SER A 75 4.38 -1.62 -12.29
C SER A 75 3.95 -0.46 -11.40
N LYS A 76 2.92 -0.63 -10.55
CA LYS A 76 2.52 0.39 -9.58
C LYS A 76 3.60 0.61 -8.52
N ILE A 77 4.18 -0.48 -7.99
CA ILE A 77 5.28 -0.43 -7.01
C ILE A 77 6.51 0.24 -7.62
N GLU A 78 6.94 -0.17 -8.81
CA GLU A 78 8.10 0.43 -9.49
C GLU A 78 7.92 1.95 -9.75
N LYS A 79 6.68 2.41 -9.94
CA LYS A 79 6.37 3.82 -10.16
C LYS A 79 6.31 4.63 -8.86
N ILE A 80 5.94 4.02 -7.74
CA ILE A 80 5.82 4.75 -6.48
C ILE A 80 7.16 4.85 -5.76
N LEU A 81 8.03 3.85 -5.84
CA LEU A 81 9.33 3.84 -5.15
C LEU A 81 10.13 5.14 -5.33
N PRO A 82 10.39 5.62 -6.56
CA PRO A 82 11.14 6.86 -6.75
C PRO A 82 10.40 8.10 -6.24
N LYS A 83 9.06 8.11 -6.22
CA LYS A 83 8.29 9.23 -5.65
C LYS A 83 8.43 9.31 -4.14
N LEU A 84 8.65 8.18 -3.48
CA LEU A 84 8.93 8.10 -2.05
C LEU A 84 10.41 8.33 -1.72
N GLY A 85 11.26 8.48 -2.74
CA GLY A 85 12.70 8.70 -2.59
C GLY A 85 13.53 7.40 -2.52
N PHE A 86 12.93 6.22 -2.76
CA PHE A 86 13.64 4.95 -2.79
C PHE A 86 14.30 4.72 -4.15
N SER A 87 15.49 4.13 -4.11
CA SER A 87 16.18 3.60 -5.28
C SER A 87 15.65 2.20 -5.64
N SER A 88 15.99 1.71 -6.83
CA SER A 88 15.65 0.34 -7.24
C SER A 88 16.30 -0.73 -6.35
N GLY A 89 17.48 -0.45 -5.77
CA GLY A 89 18.18 -1.37 -4.87
C GLY A 89 17.50 -1.50 -3.51
N ASP A 90 16.81 -0.45 -3.04
CA ASP A 90 16.15 -0.46 -1.74
C ASP A 90 14.95 -1.41 -1.70
N ALA A 91 14.38 -1.77 -2.84
CA ALA A 91 13.20 -2.62 -2.94
C ALA A 91 13.39 -4.01 -2.31
N ASP A 92 14.61 -4.52 -2.31
CA ASP A 92 14.97 -5.84 -1.78
C ASP A 92 15.53 -5.77 -0.34
N GLU A 93 15.69 -4.56 0.22
CA GLU A 93 16.09 -4.35 1.61
C GLU A 93 14.95 -4.65 2.59
N LEU A 94 15.30 -5.10 3.80
CA LEU A 94 14.33 -5.38 4.86
C LEU A 94 13.76 -4.06 5.42
N VAL A 95 12.46 -4.03 5.70
CA VAL A 95 11.78 -2.87 6.31
C VAL A 95 12.42 -2.47 7.63
N GLY A 96 12.91 -3.45 8.42
CA GLY A 96 13.59 -3.20 9.69
C GLY A 96 14.92 -2.44 9.57
N ASN A 97 15.54 -2.39 8.40
CA ASN A 97 16.79 -1.66 8.17
C ASN A 97 16.57 -0.15 7.93
N PHE A 98 15.33 0.27 7.71
CA PHE A 98 15.00 1.67 7.45
C PHE A 98 14.74 2.45 8.74
N SER A 99 15.16 3.72 8.78
CA SER A 99 14.83 4.65 9.88
C SER A 99 13.33 4.95 9.96
N GLY A 100 12.86 5.51 11.08
CA GLY A 100 11.45 5.86 11.28
C GLY A 100 10.89 6.76 10.17
N GLY A 101 11.65 7.73 9.69
CA GLY A 101 11.26 8.59 8.56
C GLY A 101 11.05 7.81 7.25
N TRP A 102 11.92 6.86 6.96
CA TRP A 102 11.76 5.97 5.81
C TRP A 102 10.58 5.00 5.97
N GLN A 103 10.35 4.51 7.19
CA GLN A 103 9.17 3.69 7.48
C GLN A 103 7.87 4.47 7.27
N MET A 104 7.85 5.76 7.64
CA MET A 104 6.72 6.65 7.33
C MET A 104 6.47 6.73 5.81
N LYS A 105 7.52 6.87 5.00
CA LYS A 105 7.41 6.87 3.53
C LYS A 105 6.84 5.55 3.01
N ILE A 106 7.24 4.41 3.59
CA ILE A 106 6.69 3.09 3.25
C ILE A 106 5.18 3.03 3.55
N ALA A 107 4.77 3.47 4.75
CA ALA A 107 3.36 3.48 5.15
C ALA A 107 2.50 4.33 4.22
N LEU A 108 2.97 5.53 3.88
CA LEU A 108 2.30 6.41 2.94
C LEU A 108 2.22 5.77 1.54
N GLY A 109 3.29 5.13 1.10
CA GLY A 109 3.34 4.37 -0.15
C GLY A 109 2.29 3.27 -0.23
N LYS A 110 2.12 2.48 0.85
CA LYS A 110 1.08 1.44 0.93
C LYS A 110 -0.32 2.03 0.76
N ILE A 111 -0.61 3.15 1.40
CA ILE A 111 -1.92 3.81 1.29
C ILE A 111 -2.11 4.34 -0.13
N MET A 112 -1.10 4.99 -0.70
CA MET A 112 -1.20 5.59 -2.04
C MET A 112 -1.31 4.54 -3.16
N LEU A 113 -0.77 3.34 -2.96
CA LEU A 113 -0.95 2.22 -3.89
C LEU A 113 -2.41 1.77 -4.02
N GLN A 114 -3.23 1.99 -2.98
CA GLN A 114 -4.66 1.71 -2.97
C GLN A 114 -5.48 2.77 -3.72
N GLU A 115 -4.84 3.86 -4.19
CA GLU A 115 -5.48 4.96 -4.94
C GLU A 115 -6.70 5.54 -4.20
N PRO A 116 -6.57 5.98 -2.93
CA PRO A 116 -7.69 6.43 -2.13
C PRO A 116 -8.28 7.74 -2.67
N ASP A 117 -9.61 7.91 -2.56
CA ASP A 117 -10.30 9.17 -2.87
C ASP A 117 -9.99 10.26 -1.84
N VAL A 118 -9.80 9.86 -0.58
CA VAL A 118 -9.49 10.75 0.54
C VAL A 118 -8.38 10.15 1.40
N LEU A 119 -7.38 10.96 1.71
CA LEU A 119 -6.27 10.63 2.60
C LEU A 119 -6.53 11.26 3.97
N LEU A 120 -6.59 10.44 5.02
CA LEU A 120 -6.72 10.88 6.40
C LEU A 120 -5.38 10.75 7.10
N LEU A 121 -4.85 11.87 7.63
CA LEU A 121 -3.56 11.94 8.32
C LEU A 121 -3.80 12.47 9.74
N ASP A 122 -3.30 11.73 10.72
CA ASP A 122 -3.40 12.08 12.14
C ASP A 122 -1.99 12.28 12.70
N GLU A 123 -1.63 13.55 12.98
CA GLU A 123 -0.32 13.97 13.49
C GLU A 123 0.86 13.35 12.72
N PRO A 124 0.90 13.49 11.37
CA PRO A 124 1.85 12.76 10.54
C PRO A 124 3.31 13.23 10.69
N THR A 125 3.54 14.38 11.33
CA THR A 125 4.87 14.95 11.58
C THR A 125 5.50 14.47 12.89
N ASN A 126 4.74 13.79 13.75
CA ASN A 126 5.24 13.33 15.03
C ASN A 126 6.40 12.33 14.86
N HIS A 127 7.46 12.55 15.63
CA HIS A 127 8.68 11.71 15.67
C HIS A 127 9.47 11.66 14.36
N LEU A 128 9.19 12.57 13.40
CA LEU A 128 9.94 12.69 12.16
C LEU A 128 11.08 13.71 12.32
N ASP A 129 12.19 13.45 11.63
CA ASP A 129 13.23 14.44 11.44
C ASP A 129 12.81 15.52 10.43
N LEU A 130 13.52 16.65 10.45
CA LEU A 130 13.19 17.81 9.61
C LEU A 130 13.22 17.47 8.11
N GLU A 131 14.15 16.63 7.68
CA GLU A 131 14.28 16.26 6.27
C GLU A 131 13.03 15.48 5.80
N THR A 132 12.55 14.54 6.64
CA THR A 132 11.34 13.77 6.36
C THR A 132 10.08 14.66 6.37
N ILE A 133 10.00 15.65 7.28
CA ILE A 133 8.88 16.61 7.32
C ILE A 133 8.85 17.43 6.03
N LEU A 134 9.98 18.01 5.61
CA LEU A 134 10.07 18.80 4.37
C LEU A 134 9.71 17.95 3.14
N TRP A 135 10.17 16.71 3.10
CA TRP A 135 9.78 15.77 2.04
C TRP A 135 8.27 15.51 2.05
N LEU A 136 7.66 15.30 3.25
CA LEU A 136 6.23 15.04 3.40
C LEU A 136 5.39 16.24 2.93
N GLU A 137 5.78 17.47 3.29
CA GLU A 137 5.15 18.70 2.82
C GLU A 137 5.12 18.79 1.29
N ASP A 138 6.29 18.59 0.67
CA ASP A 138 6.42 18.63 -0.79
C ASP A 138 5.58 17.52 -1.44
N TYR A 139 5.69 16.30 -0.94
CA TYR A 139 4.95 15.17 -1.46
C TYR A 139 3.43 15.38 -1.39
N LEU A 140 2.89 15.78 -0.23
CA LEU A 140 1.44 16.00 -0.05
C LEU A 140 0.94 17.15 -0.93
N SER A 141 1.74 18.20 -1.13
CA SER A 141 1.39 19.33 -2.01
C SER A 141 1.26 18.93 -3.48
N THR A 142 1.92 17.84 -3.91
CA THR A 142 1.82 17.33 -5.29
C THR A 142 0.63 16.41 -5.52
N LEU A 143 -0.02 15.93 -4.46
CA LEU A 143 -1.13 15.00 -4.56
C LEU A 143 -2.40 15.69 -5.09
N LYS A 144 -3.15 14.96 -5.90
CA LYS A 144 -4.50 15.36 -6.36
C LYS A 144 -5.61 14.81 -5.46
N THR A 145 -5.26 13.89 -4.56
CA THR A 145 -6.16 13.27 -3.59
C THR A 145 -6.59 14.29 -2.56
N SER A 146 -7.85 14.29 -2.16
CA SER A 146 -8.32 15.12 -1.05
C SER A 146 -7.67 14.69 0.25
N ILE A 147 -7.20 15.66 1.06
CA ILE A 147 -6.51 15.38 2.31
C ILE A 147 -7.31 15.96 3.47
N ILE A 148 -7.50 15.16 4.51
CA ILE A 148 -7.96 15.64 5.84
C ILE A 148 -6.81 15.38 6.81
N LEU A 149 -6.30 16.46 7.40
CA LEU A 149 -5.12 16.46 8.24
C LEU A 149 -5.47 16.96 9.64
N ILE A 150 -5.04 16.23 10.66
CA ILE A 150 -4.98 16.69 12.04
C ILE A 150 -3.52 16.93 12.37
N SER A 151 -3.17 18.13 12.83
CA SER A 151 -1.83 18.47 13.29
C SER A 151 -1.87 19.65 14.26
N HIS A 152 -0.88 19.70 15.14
CA HIS A 152 -0.60 20.88 15.97
C HIS A 152 0.53 21.75 15.38
N ASP A 153 1.17 21.32 14.33
CA ASP A 153 2.19 22.06 13.60
C ASP A 153 1.54 23.04 12.61
N ARG A 154 1.50 24.32 13.00
CA ARG A 154 0.88 25.38 12.18
C ARG A 154 1.60 25.59 10.86
N TYR A 155 2.94 25.47 10.84
CA TYR A 155 3.71 25.66 9.61
C TYR A 155 3.37 24.57 8.59
N PHE A 156 3.30 23.32 9.04
CA PHE A 156 2.91 22.19 8.22
C PHE A 156 1.48 22.33 7.67
N ILE A 157 0.53 22.74 8.52
CA ILE A 157 -0.86 22.97 8.11
C ILE A 157 -0.93 24.06 7.03
N ASP A 158 -0.26 25.20 7.22
CA ASP A 158 -0.26 26.32 6.28
C ASP A 158 0.36 25.96 4.93
N LYS A 159 1.28 25.01 4.90
CA LYS A 159 1.92 24.53 3.67
C LYS A 159 1.08 23.54 2.88
N VAL A 160 0.40 22.63 3.58
CA VAL A 160 -0.30 21.48 2.96
C VAL A 160 -1.78 21.76 2.74
N CYS A 161 -2.43 22.51 3.65
CA CYS A 161 -3.87 22.68 3.66
C CYS A 161 -4.30 24.01 3.02
N ASN A 162 -5.41 23.95 2.28
CA ASN A 162 -6.05 25.16 1.71
C ASN A 162 -7.26 25.62 2.53
N LYS A 163 -7.70 24.84 3.52
CA LYS A 163 -8.79 25.17 4.45
C LYS A 163 -8.44 24.64 5.82
N ILE A 164 -8.79 25.39 6.86
CA ILE A 164 -8.59 25.01 8.25
C ILE A 164 -9.95 25.01 8.93
N VAL A 165 -10.21 23.95 9.70
CA VAL A 165 -11.37 23.83 10.58
C VAL A 165 -10.86 23.82 12.01
N PHE A 166 -11.24 24.79 12.79
CA PHE A 166 -10.91 24.86 14.21
C PHE A 166 -12.00 24.16 15.03
N ILE A 167 -11.60 23.25 15.90
CA ILE A 167 -12.53 22.53 16.80
C ILE A 167 -12.22 22.97 18.23
N ASP A 168 -13.20 23.59 18.87
CA ASP A 168 -13.12 24.03 20.26
C ASP A 168 -14.38 23.58 21.02
N GLN A 169 -14.19 22.87 22.13
CA GLN A 169 -15.26 22.34 22.98
C GLN A 169 -16.39 21.59 22.21
N GLY A 170 -16.01 20.87 21.17
CA GLY A 170 -16.96 20.10 20.34
C GLY A 170 -17.72 20.91 19.29
N ILE A 171 -17.37 22.18 19.10
CA ILE A 171 -17.95 23.07 18.09
C ILE A 171 -16.89 23.32 17.00
N SER A 172 -17.25 23.07 15.75
CA SER A 172 -16.43 23.41 14.58
C SER A 172 -16.67 24.86 14.13
N LYS A 173 -15.61 25.58 13.86
CA LYS A 173 -15.63 26.94 13.30
C LYS A 173 -14.80 27.01 12.03
#